data_53db7ef60acfb5c3a295beda0d99672a
#
_entry.id   53db7ef60acfb5c3a295beda0d99672a
#
_cell.length_a   1.000
_cell.length_b   1.000
_cell.length_c   1.000
_cell.angle_alpha   90.00
_cell.angle_beta   90.00
_cell.angle_gamma   90.00
#
_symmetry.space_group_name_H-M   'P 1'
#
loop_
_entity.id
_entity.type
_entity.pdbx_description
1 polymer ?
#
loop_
_entity_poly.entity_id
_entity_poly.type
_entity_poly.pdbx_seq_one_letter_code
_entity_poly.pdbx_strand_id
1 'polypeptide(L)'
;MPPAPEPAPTVQQLLAFYLEAGVDCALDDEPVNRLADPDAAAPPRETVVREAPPKTFLQAAPAVPAPRADATIAPEAAISSAREAARTAPTLEVLRAMLEQFDGCALKSTATRLVFADGNPLARVMFVGEAPGRDEDIEGLPFVGRSGKLLDRMIAAIGLDRSKAYIANVIPWRPPGNRTPTPQETQICLPFIQRQIELVNPDVLVTLGNPSTQTLLSTREGIMKTRGKWFDYDTGTRTIRAMATFHPAYLLRSPSYKRMSWQDLRAIAKALEQPPS
;
A
#
# COMPACT_ATOMS: atom_id res chain seq x y z
N MET A 1 40.73 -0.08 43.08
CA MET A 1 40.26 -1.42 42.66
C MET A 1 39.61 -1.25 41.31
N PRO A 2 40.02 -1.94 40.26
CA PRO A 2 39.30 -1.88 38.99
C PRO A 2 37.90 -2.53 39.15
N PRO A 3 36.86 -2.05 38.42
CA PRO A 3 35.55 -2.68 38.50
C PRO A 3 35.62 -4.14 38.02
N ALA A 4 34.82 -5.00 38.64
CA ALA A 4 34.73 -6.40 38.26
C ALA A 4 34.21 -6.51 36.80
N PRO A 5 34.69 -7.45 36.00
CA PRO A 5 34.21 -7.65 34.63
C PRO A 5 32.71 -7.99 34.67
N GLU A 6 31.93 -7.34 33.79
CA GLU A 6 30.51 -7.66 33.64
C GLU A 6 30.34 -9.13 33.20
N PRO A 7 29.36 -9.85 33.74
CA PRO A 7 29.10 -11.23 33.35
C PRO A 7 28.75 -11.31 31.85
N ALA A 8 29.27 -12.32 31.16
CA ALA A 8 28.96 -12.58 29.76
C ALA A 8 27.42 -12.75 29.56
N PRO A 9 26.86 -12.20 28.50
CA PRO A 9 25.41 -12.28 28.25
C PRO A 9 24.99 -13.76 28.11
N THR A 10 23.83 -14.08 28.63
CA THR A 10 23.23 -15.42 28.48
C THR A 10 22.77 -15.64 27.04
N VAL A 11 22.63 -16.90 26.61
CA VAL A 11 22.11 -17.24 25.28
C VAL A 11 20.75 -16.62 25.02
N GLN A 12 19.89 -16.55 26.04
CA GLN A 12 18.58 -15.85 25.91
C GLN A 12 18.72 -14.35 25.64
N GLN A 13 19.65 -13.69 26.29
CA GLN A 13 19.92 -12.26 26.08
C GLN A 13 20.52 -12.00 24.70
N LEU A 14 21.39 -12.89 24.21
CA LEU A 14 21.92 -12.80 22.85
C LEU A 14 20.84 -13.02 21.80
N LEU A 15 19.96 -14.02 21.96
CA LEU A 15 18.85 -14.26 21.04
C LEU A 15 17.85 -13.10 21.03
N ALA A 16 17.54 -12.52 22.19
CA ALA A 16 16.69 -11.33 22.29
C ALA A 16 17.32 -10.14 21.58
N PHE A 17 18.62 -9.92 21.75
CA PHE A 17 19.36 -8.86 21.06
C PHE A 17 19.31 -9.02 19.53
N TYR A 18 19.52 -10.25 19.02
CA TYR A 18 19.46 -10.50 17.57
C TYR A 18 18.04 -10.32 17.01
N LEU A 19 17.01 -10.74 17.74
CA LEU A 19 15.60 -10.50 17.38
C LEU A 19 15.27 -9.00 17.33
N GLU A 20 15.71 -8.22 18.32
CA GLU A 20 15.54 -6.77 18.34
C GLU A 20 16.34 -6.06 17.21
N ALA A 21 17.51 -6.60 16.87
CA ALA A 21 18.34 -6.15 15.76
C ALA A 21 17.74 -6.50 14.37
N GLY A 22 16.67 -7.30 14.33
CA GLY A 22 15.99 -7.70 13.09
C GLY A 22 16.68 -8.85 12.35
N VAL A 23 17.48 -9.65 13.04
CA VAL A 23 18.06 -10.88 12.50
C VAL A 23 17.05 -12.01 12.68
N ASP A 24 16.47 -12.48 11.57
CA ASP A 24 15.39 -13.47 11.53
C ASP A 24 15.85 -14.85 11.01
N CYS A 25 17.12 -14.99 10.66
CA CYS A 25 17.72 -16.26 10.23
C CYS A 25 19.15 -16.44 10.77
N ALA A 26 19.51 -17.67 11.08
CA ALA A 26 20.89 -18.07 11.34
C ALA A 26 21.61 -18.27 10.01
N LEU A 27 22.77 -17.63 9.85
CA LEU A 27 23.66 -17.83 8.71
C LEU A 27 24.78 -18.75 9.15
N ASP A 28 25.17 -19.69 8.29
CA ASP A 28 26.38 -20.50 8.50
C ASP A 28 27.61 -19.62 8.28
N ASP A 29 28.72 -19.99 8.95
CA ASP A 29 30.00 -19.26 8.87
C ASP A 29 30.62 -19.28 7.45
N GLU A 30 30.19 -20.21 6.59
CA GLU A 30 30.60 -20.31 5.20
C GLU A 30 29.38 -20.19 4.27
N PRO A 31 29.49 -19.45 3.15
CA PRO A 31 28.39 -19.33 2.20
C PRO A 31 28.13 -20.65 1.48
N VAL A 32 26.98 -21.27 1.69
CA VAL A 32 26.54 -22.48 1.01
C VAL A 32 26.04 -22.15 -0.40
N ASN A 33 26.75 -22.65 -1.42
CA ASN A 33 26.31 -22.54 -2.81
C ASN A 33 25.26 -23.63 -3.11
N ARG A 34 24.00 -23.34 -2.84
CA ARG A 34 22.87 -24.26 -3.09
C ARG A 34 22.62 -24.58 -4.58
N LEU A 35 23.26 -23.86 -5.49
CA LEU A 35 23.21 -24.16 -6.93
C LEU A 35 24.26 -25.18 -7.37
N ALA A 36 25.28 -25.42 -6.56
CA ALA A 36 26.35 -26.38 -6.83
C ALA A 36 26.30 -27.60 -5.88
N ASP A 37 25.29 -27.72 -5.04
CA ASP A 37 25.11 -28.84 -4.11
C ASP A 37 24.62 -30.07 -4.85
N PRO A 38 25.41 -31.14 -4.99
CA PRO A 38 25.00 -32.38 -5.67
C PRO A 38 23.89 -33.14 -4.93
N ASP A 39 23.66 -32.86 -3.62
CA ASP A 39 22.57 -33.45 -2.82
C ASP A 39 21.26 -32.63 -2.91
N ALA A 40 21.28 -31.47 -3.57
CA ALA A 40 20.07 -30.72 -3.92
C ALA A 40 19.28 -31.34 -5.10
N ALA A 41 19.62 -32.58 -5.49
CA ALA A 41 18.80 -33.36 -6.42
C ALA A 41 17.40 -33.54 -5.81
N ALA A 42 16.39 -33.08 -6.53
CA ALA A 42 14.99 -33.21 -6.16
C ALA A 42 14.70 -34.65 -5.67
N PRO A 43 13.88 -34.82 -4.61
CA PRO A 43 13.52 -36.15 -4.15
C PRO A 43 12.97 -36.94 -5.34
N PRO A 44 13.32 -38.23 -5.48
CA PRO A 44 12.91 -39.03 -6.62
C PRO A 44 11.38 -38.97 -6.70
N ARG A 45 10.88 -38.47 -7.82
CA ARG A 45 9.46 -38.65 -8.15
C ARG A 45 9.25 -40.15 -8.29
N GLU A 46 8.64 -40.76 -7.28
CA GLU A 46 8.07 -42.08 -7.40
C GLU A 46 7.12 -42.05 -8.61
N THR A 47 7.56 -42.60 -9.70
CA THR A 47 6.69 -42.94 -10.82
C THR A 47 5.84 -44.10 -10.35
N VAL A 48 4.73 -43.77 -9.69
CA VAL A 48 3.65 -44.73 -9.50
C VAL A 48 3.11 -45.01 -10.92
N VAL A 49 3.55 -46.14 -11.49
CA VAL A 49 2.92 -46.71 -12.66
C VAL A 49 1.51 -47.11 -12.24
N ARG A 50 0.56 -46.23 -12.45
CA ARG A 50 -0.85 -46.57 -12.33
C ARG A 50 -1.23 -47.40 -13.54
N GLU A 51 -1.32 -48.71 -13.32
CA GLU A 51 -2.06 -49.57 -14.20
C GLU A 51 -3.47 -49.01 -14.39
N ALA A 52 -3.88 -48.82 -15.64
CA ALA A 52 -5.19 -48.28 -15.96
C ALA A 52 -6.27 -49.31 -15.56
N PRO A 53 -7.25 -48.95 -14.71
CA PRO A 53 -8.35 -49.85 -14.43
C PRO A 53 -9.25 -50.02 -15.67
N PRO A 54 -9.92 -51.15 -15.81
CA PRO A 54 -10.78 -51.45 -16.96
C PRO A 54 -11.92 -50.43 -17.03
N LYS A 55 -12.23 -50.03 -18.28
CA LYS A 55 -13.34 -49.08 -18.56
C LYS A 55 -14.69 -49.72 -18.18
N THR A 56 -15.15 -49.45 -16.97
CA THR A 56 -16.55 -49.70 -16.58
C THR A 56 -17.34 -48.45 -16.94
N PHE A 57 -18.33 -48.61 -17.82
CA PHE A 57 -19.29 -47.54 -18.11
C PHE A 57 -20.13 -47.27 -16.86
N LEU A 58 -19.77 -46.24 -16.12
CA LEU A 58 -20.63 -45.73 -15.05
C LEU A 58 -21.64 -44.74 -15.65
N GLN A 59 -22.90 -45.07 -15.47
CA GLN A 59 -24.05 -44.22 -15.76
C GLN A 59 -23.82 -42.82 -15.16
N ALA A 60 -24.12 -41.80 -15.98
CA ALA A 60 -24.03 -40.40 -15.60
C ALA A 60 -24.93 -40.14 -14.35
N ALA A 61 -24.29 -39.82 -13.24
CA ALA A 61 -24.98 -39.23 -12.10
C ALA A 61 -25.52 -37.84 -12.50
N PRO A 62 -26.71 -37.43 -11.99
CA PRO A 62 -27.25 -36.11 -12.28
C PRO A 62 -26.24 -35.03 -11.88
N ALA A 63 -25.94 -34.12 -12.84
CA ALA A 63 -25.04 -33.00 -12.63
C ALA A 63 -25.53 -32.18 -11.44
N VAL A 64 -24.75 -32.14 -10.36
CA VAL A 64 -24.88 -31.13 -9.32
C VAL A 64 -24.68 -29.78 -9.99
N PRO A 65 -25.62 -28.83 -9.87
CA PRO A 65 -25.42 -27.51 -10.46
C PRO A 65 -24.15 -26.91 -9.89
N ALA A 66 -23.20 -26.56 -10.77
CA ALA A 66 -22.01 -25.81 -10.38
C ALA A 66 -22.45 -24.57 -9.60
N PRO A 67 -21.75 -24.18 -8.51
CA PRO A 67 -22.04 -22.94 -7.84
C PRO A 67 -22.05 -21.84 -8.91
N ARG A 68 -23.14 -21.08 -8.96
CA ARG A 68 -23.27 -19.93 -9.82
C ARG A 68 -22.06 -19.05 -9.56
N ALA A 69 -21.19 -18.91 -10.55
CA ALA A 69 -20.19 -17.85 -10.53
C ALA A 69 -20.98 -16.55 -10.33
N ASP A 70 -20.79 -15.89 -9.19
CA ASP A 70 -21.27 -14.54 -9.00
C ASP A 70 -20.88 -13.75 -10.24
N ALA A 71 -21.84 -13.09 -10.85
CA ALA A 71 -21.66 -12.38 -12.11
C ALA A 71 -20.58 -11.30 -11.87
N THR A 72 -19.33 -11.64 -12.18
CA THR A 72 -18.23 -10.67 -12.13
C THR A 72 -18.59 -9.56 -13.11
N ILE A 73 -18.87 -8.37 -12.56
CA ILE A 73 -19.13 -7.16 -13.34
C ILE A 73 -17.97 -7.00 -14.32
N ALA A 74 -18.26 -6.83 -15.60
CA ALA A 74 -17.21 -6.62 -16.59
C ALA A 74 -16.33 -5.42 -16.15
N PRO A 75 -15.00 -5.50 -16.29
CA PRO A 75 -14.08 -4.47 -15.78
C PRO A 75 -14.43 -3.06 -16.21
N GLU A 76 -14.83 -2.89 -17.46
CA GLU A 76 -15.23 -1.59 -18.02
C GLU A 76 -16.51 -1.04 -17.38
N ALA A 77 -17.48 -1.91 -17.08
CA ALA A 77 -18.70 -1.54 -16.39
C ALA A 77 -18.42 -1.12 -14.94
N ALA A 78 -17.49 -1.81 -14.26
CA ALA A 78 -17.05 -1.44 -12.92
C ALA A 78 -16.36 -0.07 -12.90
N ILE A 79 -15.47 0.21 -13.85
CA ILE A 79 -14.80 1.52 -13.99
C ILE A 79 -15.83 2.63 -14.29
N SER A 80 -16.79 2.38 -15.18
CA SER A 80 -17.84 3.34 -15.50
C SER A 80 -18.74 3.66 -14.30
N SER A 81 -19.14 2.61 -13.56
CA SER A 81 -19.92 2.74 -12.33
C SER A 81 -19.14 3.51 -11.25
N ALA A 82 -17.84 3.25 -11.09
CA ALA A 82 -16.97 3.96 -10.15
C ALA A 82 -16.86 5.45 -10.49
N ARG A 83 -16.71 5.80 -11.77
CA ARG A 83 -16.68 7.19 -12.25
C ARG A 83 -17.99 7.93 -11.96
N GLU A 84 -19.11 7.29 -12.23
CA GLU A 84 -20.42 7.88 -11.98
C GLU A 84 -20.65 8.08 -10.47
N ALA A 85 -20.39 7.07 -9.65
CA ALA A 85 -20.50 7.17 -8.21
C ALA A 85 -19.62 8.30 -7.64
N ALA A 86 -18.35 8.35 -8.05
CA ALA A 86 -17.42 9.39 -7.60
C ALA A 86 -17.89 10.80 -8.02
N ARG A 87 -18.31 10.97 -9.27
CA ARG A 87 -18.74 12.24 -9.84
C ARG A 87 -19.98 12.82 -9.13
N THR A 88 -20.90 11.96 -8.72
CA THR A 88 -22.16 12.36 -8.08
C THR A 88 -22.06 12.63 -6.59
N ALA A 89 -20.95 12.26 -5.93
CA ALA A 89 -20.76 12.50 -4.51
C ALA A 89 -20.47 13.99 -4.21
N PRO A 90 -21.34 14.72 -3.50
CA PRO A 90 -21.14 16.15 -3.23
C PRO A 90 -20.20 16.41 -2.05
N THR A 91 -20.01 15.44 -1.14
CA THR A 91 -19.15 15.57 0.05
C THR A 91 -18.34 14.29 0.28
N LEU A 92 -17.34 14.38 1.17
CA LEU A 92 -16.52 13.21 1.57
C LEU A 92 -17.34 12.13 2.28
N GLU A 93 -18.32 12.50 3.08
CA GLU A 93 -19.22 11.57 3.77
C GLU A 93 -20.06 10.77 2.79
N VAL A 94 -20.62 11.43 1.78
CA VAL A 94 -21.40 10.78 0.72
C VAL A 94 -20.50 9.88 -0.12
N LEU A 95 -19.29 10.35 -0.47
CA LEU A 95 -18.31 9.56 -1.20
C LEU A 95 -17.91 8.29 -0.43
N ARG A 96 -17.70 8.40 0.87
CA ARG A 96 -17.42 7.26 1.75
C ARG A 96 -18.58 6.27 1.76
N ALA A 97 -19.82 6.73 1.95
CA ALA A 97 -21.01 5.87 1.95
C ALA A 97 -21.19 5.14 0.60
N MET A 98 -20.93 5.84 -0.52
CA MET A 98 -20.94 5.23 -1.84
C MET A 98 -19.88 4.14 -2.00
N LEU A 99 -18.65 4.38 -1.51
CA LEU A 99 -17.58 3.37 -1.49
C LEU A 99 -17.94 2.15 -0.63
N GLU A 100 -18.55 2.36 0.53
CA GLU A 100 -19.00 1.27 1.41
C GLU A 100 -20.03 0.36 0.72
N GLN A 101 -20.83 0.91 -0.20
CA GLN A 101 -21.83 0.18 -0.98
C GLN A 101 -21.30 -0.32 -2.34
N PHE A 102 -20.16 0.14 -2.79
CA PHE A 102 -19.62 -0.17 -4.11
C PHE A 102 -19.06 -1.59 -4.18
N ASP A 103 -19.60 -2.44 -5.04
CA ASP A 103 -19.22 -3.86 -5.18
C ASP A 103 -18.43 -4.16 -6.46
N GLY A 104 -18.04 -3.11 -7.21
CA GLY A 104 -17.29 -3.26 -8.46
C GLY A 104 -15.82 -3.63 -8.31
N CYS A 105 -15.25 -3.63 -7.09
CA CYS A 105 -13.86 -3.99 -6.83
C CYS A 105 -13.75 -5.27 -5.99
N ALA A 106 -13.11 -6.29 -6.56
CA ALA A 106 -12.94 -7.57 -5.88
C ALA A 106 -12.17 -7.48 -4.54
N LEU A 107 -11.32 -6.46 -4.36
CA LEU A 107 -10.59 -6.25 -3.11
C LEU A 107 -11.52 -6.04 -1.91
N LYS A 108 -12.71 -5.48 -2.12
CA LYS A 108 -13.70 -5.27 -1.06
C LYS A 108 -14.09 -6.58 -0.37
N SER A 109 -14.28 -7.67 -1.13
CA SER A 109 -14.69 -8.96 -0.58
C SER A 109 -13.60 -9.65 0.25
N THR A 110 -12.34 -9.26 0.09
CA THR A 110 -11.18 -9.83 0.79
C THR A 110 -10.62 -8.96 1.90
N ALA A 111 -11.01 -7.69 1.94
CA ALA A 111 -10.63 -6.75 2.99
C ALA A 111 -11.57 -6.85 4.19
N THR A 112 -11.05 -6.54 5.37
CA THR A 112 -11.84 -6.51 6.62
C THR A 112 -12.65 -5.23 6.72
N ARG A 113 -12.06 -4.10 6.34
CA ARG A 113 -12.68 -2.76 6.43
C ARG A 113 -12.32 -1.88 5.23
N LEU A 114 -13.20 -0.91 4.97
CA LEU A 114 -12.86 0.22 4.13
C LEU A 114 -11.88 1.13 4.88
N VAL A 115 -10.72 1.40 4.26
CA VAL A 115 -9.72 2.37 4.74
C VAL A 115 -9.87 3.64 3.89
N PHE A 116 -10.77 4.52 4.30
CA PHE A 116 -11.15 5.69 3.49
C PHE A 116 -10.12 6.80 3.58
N ALA A 117 -9.97 7.38 4.75
CA ALA A 117 -9.03 8.47 5.01
C ALA A 117 -8.86 8.70 6.52
N ASP A 118 -7.86 9.53 6.89
CA ASP A 118 -7.66 10.06 8.23
C ASP A 118 -7.13 11.50 8.14
N GLY A 119 -7.35 12.26 9.20
CA GLY A 119 -6.90 13.64 9.31
C GLY A 119 -7.97 14.68 9.05
N ASN A 120 -7.57 15.87 8.64
CA ASN A 120 -8.45 17.04 8.51
C ASN A 120 -8.96 17.20 7.06
N PRO A 121 -10.27 17.13 6.83
CA PRO A 121 -10.86 17.38 5.49
C PRO A 121 -10.57 18.76 4.90
N LEU A 122 -10.22 19.74 5.74
CA LEU A 122 -9.88 21.11 5.32
C LEU A 122 -8.36 21.35 5.30
N ALA A 123 -7.56 20.28 5.27
CA ALA A 123 -6.12 20.39 5.29
C ALA A 123 -5.57 20.96 3.97
N ARG A 124 -4.58 21.83 4.08
CA ARG A 124 -3.87 22.41 2.93
C ARG A 124 -2.90 21.42 2.25
N VAL A 125 -2.62 20.29 2.91
CA VAL A 125 -1.76 19.22 2.35
C VAL A 125 -2.45 17.87 2.45
N MET A 126 -2.36 17.10 1.36
CA MET A 126 -2.90 15.75 1.28
C MET A 126 -1.78 14.77 0.94
N PHE A 127 -1.65 13.69 1.73
CA PHE A 127 -0.72 12.59 1.49
C PHE A 127 -1.47 11.38 0.96
N VAL A 128 -1.00 10.81 -0.15
CA VAL A 128 -1.66 9.66 -0.78
C VAL A 128 -0.66 8.52 -1.00
N GLY A 129 -0.91 7.39 -0.33
CA GLY A 129 -0.19 6.14 -0.51
C GLY A 129 -0.79 5.24 -1.59
N GLU A 130 -0.31 3.99 -1.66
CA GLU A 130 -0.76 2.99 -2.63
C GLU A 130 -2.03 2.27 -2.16
N ALA A 131 -1.94 1.54 -1.06
CA ALA A 131 -2.99 0.67 -0.53
C ALA A 131 -2.77 0.41 0.97
N PRO A 132 -3.83 0.02 1.72
CA PRO A 132 -3.70 -0.33 3.13
C PRO A 132 -2.89 -1.62 3.35
N GLY A 133 -2.17 -1.67 4.46
CA GLY A 133 -1.58 -2.89 5.01
C GLY A 133 -2.54 -3.60 5.97
N ARG A 134 -2.00 -4.58 6.72
CA ARG A 134 -2.78 -5.39 7.66
C ARG A 134 -3.35 -4.56 8.82
N ASP A 135 -2.53 -3.71 9.41
CA ASP A 135 -2.94 -2.93 10.58
C ASP A 135 -4.01 -1.91 10.17
N GLU A 136 -3.86 -1.29 9.01
CA GLU A 136 -4.82 -0.36 8.43
C GLU A 136 -6.17 -1.03 8.12
N ASP A 137 -6.15 -2.28 7.61
CA ASP A 137 -7.35 -3.08 7.31
C ASP A 137 -8.12 -3.45 8.60
N ILE A 138 -7.40 -3.70 9.70
CA ILE A 138 -8.01 -4.02 11.01
C ILE A 138 -8.62 -2.76 11.64
N GLU A 139 -7.90 -1.63 11.59
CA GLU A 139 -8.33 -0.39 12.24
C GLU A 139 -9.31 0.44 11.38
N GLY A 140 -9.28 0.26 10.06
CA GLY A 140 -10.08 1.05 9.12
C GLY A 140 -9.51 2.46 8.87
N LEU A 141 -8.25 2.71 9.25
CA LEU A 141 -7.58 4.00 9.12
C LEU A 141 -6.27 3.85 8.34
N PRO A 142 -5.91 4.82 7.47
CA PRO A 142 -4.66 4.76 6.71
C PRO A 142 -3.43 5.06 7.58
N PHE A 143 -2.33 4.38 7.27
CA PHE A 143 -1.03 4.66 7.89
C PHE A 143 -1.03 4.56 9.42
N VAL A 144 -1.56 3.49 10.00
CA VAL A 144 -1.54 3.21 11.45
C VAL A 144 -0.42 2.25 11.87
N GLY A 145 0.07 1.41 10.95
CA GLY A 145 1.15 0.47 11.19
C GLY A 145 2.53 1.15 11.32
N ARG A 146 3.60 0.35 11.25
CA ARG A 146 4.99 0.83 11.38
C ARG A 146 5.34 1.95 10.37
N SER A 147 4.85 1.83 9.14
CA SER A 147 5.05 2.84 8.10
C SER A 147 4.32 4.15 8.43
N GLY A 148 3.14 4.06 9.00
CA GLY A 148 2.36 5.21 9.44
C GLY A 148 3.02 5.95 10.60
N LYS A 149 3.53 5.23 11.59
CA LYS A 149 4.32 5.83 12.69
C LYS A 149 5.55 6.60 12.19
N LEU A 150 6.16 6.14 11.09
CA LEU A 150 7.23 6.90 10.45
C LEU A 150 6.67 8.13 9.71
N LEU A 151 5.54 8.01 9.00
CA LEU A 151 4.89 9.15 8.36
C LEU A 151 4.55 10.23 9.40
N ASP A 152 3.99 9.87 10.55
CA ASP A 152 3.68 10.82 11.63
C ASP A 152 4.93 11.57 12.09
N ARG A 153 6.06 10.89 12.23
CA ARG A 153 7.35 11.54 12.56
C ARG A 153 7.86 12.45 11.44
N MET A 154 7.64 12.04 10.19
CA MET A 154 8.05 12.82 9.02
C MET A 154 7.26 14.12 8.92
N ILE A 155 5.94 14.10 9.09
CA ILE A 155 5.10 15.29 9.05
C ILE A 155 5.32 16.18 10.30
N ALA A 156 5.53 15.57 11.49
CA ALA A 156 5.86 16.30 12.70
C ALA A 156 7.17 17.11 12.57
N ALA A 157 8.16 16.56 11.86
CA ALA A 157 9.44 17.23 11.62
C ALA A 157 9.31 18.53 10.79
N ILE A 158 8.19 18.75 10.10
CA ILE A 158 7.87 19.98 9.38
C ILE A 158 6.72 20.77 10.01
N GLY A 159 6.42 20.53 11.30
CA GLY A 159 5.41 21.27 12.07
C GLY A 159 3.96 20.90 11.76
N LEU A 160 3.74 19.75 11.10
CA LEU A 160 2.42 19.21 10.81
C LEU A 160 2.11 18.01 11.70
N ASP A 161 0.84 17.71 11.82
CA ASP A 161 0.28 16.49 12.40
C ASP A 161 -0.98 16.07 11.63
N ARG A 162 -1.64 15.00 12.04
CA ARG A 162 -2.87 14.53 11.37
C ARG A 162 -4.01 15.55 11.42
N SER A 163 -4.04 16.47 12.37
CA SER A 163 -5.04 17.54 12.43
C SER A 163 -4.84 18.62 11.34
N LYS A 164 -3.63 18.67 10.74
CA LYS A 164 -3.24 19.64 9.71
C LYS A 164 -2.97 18.99 8.34
N ALA A 165 -3.12 17.68 8.23
CA ALA A 165 -2.92 16.91 7.02
C ALA A 165 -4.15 16.04 6.74
N TYR A 166 -4.39 15.72 5.47
CA TYR A 166 -5.33 14.67 5.05
C TYR A 166 -4.54 13.50 4.48
N ILE A 167 -4.86 12.28 4.89
CA ILE A 167 -4.09 11.07 4.55
C ILE A 167 -5.03 10.04 3.97
N ALA A 168 -4.69 9.51 2.79
CA ALA A 168 -5.47 8.48 2.11
C ALA A 168 -4.57 7.54 1.29
N ASN A 169 -5.19 6.58 0.61
CA ASN A 169 -4.53 5.71 -0.36
C ASN A 169 -5.30 5.70 -1.69
N VAL A 170 -4.62 5.38 -2.79
CA VAL A 170 -5.26 5.17 -4.10
C VAL A 170 -6.28 4.03 -4.02
N ILE A 171 -5.91 2.96 -3.35
CA ILE A 171 -6.76 1.78 -3.13
C ILE A 171 -7.28 1.82 -1.70
N PRO A 172 -8.62 1.80 -1.47
CA PRO A 172 -9.18 1.89 -0.13
C PRO A 172 -9.37 0.53 0.56
N TRP A 173 -9.06 -0.58 -0.09
CA TRP A 173 -9.16 -1.95 0.45
C TRP A 173 -7.82 -2.67 0.38
N ARG A 174 -7.52 -3.45 1.39
CA ARG A 174 -6.26 -4.19 1.46
C ARG A 174 -6.20 -5.31 0.42
N PRO A 175 -5.17 -5.36 -0.44
CA PRO A 175 -4.93 -6.51 -1.30
C PRO A 175 -4.52 -7.75 -0.47
N PRO A 176 -5.00 -8.96 -0.81
CA PRO A 176 -4.63 -10.20 -0.13
C PRO A 176 -3.11 -10.36 -0.05
N GLY A 177 -2.60 -10.71 1.15
CA GLY A 177 -1.17 -10.88 1.38
C GLY A 177 -0.32 -9.61 1.20
N ASN A 178 -0.93 -8.41 1.18
CA ASN A 178 -0.26 -7.14 0.87
C ASN A 178 0.43 -7.15 -0.52
N ARG A 179 -0.09 -7.90 -1.49
CA ARG A 179 0.42 -7.85 -2.86
C ARG A 179 0.20 -6.46 -3.48
N THR A 180 0.96 -6.16 -4.50
CA THR A 180 0.70 -4.99 -5.32
C THR A 180 -0.69 -5.09 -5.97
N PRO A 181 -1.51 -4.01 -5.96
CA PRO A 181 -2.77 -3.96 -6.68
C PRO A 181 -2.56 -4.17 -8.19
N THR A 182 -3.51 -4.83 -8.83
CA THR A 182 -3.49 -4.94 -10.29
C THR A 182 -3.81 -3.61 -10.96
N PRO A 183 -3.42 -3.42 -12.22
CA PRO A 183 -3.81 -2.23 -12.98
C PRO A 183 -5.32 -2.02 -13.05
N GLN A 184 -6.10 -3.10 -13.14
CA GLN A 184 -7.55 -3.06 -13.16
C GLN A 184 -8.12 -2.58 -11.81
N GLU A 185 -7.64 -3.13 -10.69
CA GLU A 185 -8.04 -2.68 -9.34
C GLU A 185 -7.73 -1.20 -9.13
N THR A 186 -6.57 -0.76 -9.61
CA THR A 186 -6.16 0.64 -9.56
C THR A 186 -7.11 1.52 -10.40
N GLN A 187 -7.46 1.12 -11.61
CA GLN A 187 -8.36 1.91 -12.47
C GLN A 187 -9.78 1.99 -11.94
N ILE A 188 -10.27 0.93 -11.28
CA ILE A 188 -11.59 0.94 -10.63
C ILE A 188 -11.61 1.90 -9.43
N CYS A 189 -10.54 1.94 -8.63
CA CYS A 189 -10.47 2.78 -7.42
C CYS A 189 -10.07 4.24 -7.71
N LEU A 190 -9.37 4.49 -8.82
CA LEU A 190 -8.85 5.82 -9.17
C LEU A 190 -9.90 6.95 -9.14
N PRO A 191 -11.13 6.81 -9.68
CA PRO A 191 -12.13 7.88 -9.64
C PRO A 191 -12.46 8.34 -8.22
N PHE A 192 -12.46 7.45 -7.23
CA PHE A 192 -12.78 7.79 -5.86
C PHE A 192 -11.69 8.62 -5.18
N ILE A 193 -10.41 8.26 -5.37
CA ILE A 193 -9.31 9.07 -4.80
C ILE A 193 -9.20 10.43 -5.53
N GLN A 194 -9.46 10.50 -6.83
CA GLN A 194 -9.51 11.76 -7.55
C GLN A 194 -10.62 12.65 -6.98
N ARG A 195 -11.81 12.10 -6.71
CA ARG A 195 -12.89 12.85 -6.08
C ARG A 195 -12.57 13.29 -4.65
N GLN A 196 -11.85 12.45 -3.86
CA GLN A 196 -11.36 12.89 -2.55
C GLN A 196 -10.43 14.10 -2.67
N ILE A 197 -9.48 14.07 -3.61
CA ILE A 197 -8.56 15.20 -3.85
C ILE A 197 -9.33 16.46 -4.24
N GLU A 198 -10.32 16.33 -5.12
CA GLU A 198 -11.17 17.45 -5.52
C GLU A 198 -11.96 18.03 -4.34
N LEU A 199 -12.58 17.18 -3.50
CA LEU A 199 -13.39 17.60 -2.36
C LEU A 199 -12.57 18.20 -1.21
N VAL A 200 -11.39 17.64 -0.93
CA VAL A 200 -10.44 18.19 0.06
C VAL A 200 -9.83 19.49 -0.45
N ASN A 201 -9.60 19.57 -1.76
CA ASN A 201 -9.05 20.73 -2.46
C ASN A 201 -7.76 21.28 -1.80
N PRO A 202 -6.73 20.45 -1.57
CA PRO A 202 -5.51 20.85 -0.88
C PRO A 202 -4.67 21.81 -1.76
N ASP A 203 -3.76 22.60 -1.14
CA ASP A 203 -2.79 23.40 -1.89
C ASP A 203 -1.64 22.53 -2.41
N VAL A 204 -1.31 21.47 -1.68
CA VAL A 204 -0.21 20.56 -2.01
C VAL A 204 -0.68 19.11 -1.91
N LEU A 205 -0.54 18.38 -3.01
CA LEU A 205 -0.71 16.93 -3.07
C LEU A 205 0.64 16.23 -2.95
N VAL A 206 0.80 15.30 -2.01
CA VAL A 206 2.04 14.53 -1.82
C VAL A 206 1.78 13.06 -2.09
N THR A 207 2.41 12.51 -3.14
CA THR A 207 2.32 11.08 -3.45
C THR A 207 3.44 10.30 -2.75
N LEU A 208 3.08 9.23 -2.05
CA LEU A 208 3.99 8.41 -1.25
C LEU A 208 4.37 7.12 -1.99
N GLY A 209 5.54 7.12 -2.62
CA GLY A 209 6.09 5.98 -3.35
C GLY A 209 5.68 5.91 -4.82
N ASN A 210 6.26 4.94 -5.51
CA ASN A 210 6.15 4.84 -6.97
C ASN A 210 4.71 4.59 -7.49
N PRO A 211 3.92 3.64 -6.91
CA PRO A 211 2.60 3.33 -7.45
C PRO A 211 1.62 4.52 -7.37
N SER A 212 1.53 5.20 -6.22
CA SER A 212 0.67 6.39 -6.09
C SER A 212 1.14 7.52 -7.00
N THR A 213 2.46 7.70 -7.16
CA THR A 213 3.04 8.71 -8.05
C THR A 213 2.66 8.44 -9.51
N GLN A 214 2.88 7.23 -10.00
CA GLN A 214 2.58 6.87 -11.38
C GLN A 214 1.08 6.98 -11.69
N THR A 215 0.24 6.58 -10.74
CA THR A 215 -1.21 6.60 -10.89
C THR A 215 -1.77 8.03 -10.93
N LEU A 216 -1.37 8.88 -9.98
CA LEU A 216 -1.94 10.22 -9.84
C LEU A 216 -1.26 11.26 -10.73
N LEU A 217 0.06 11.18 -10.90
CA LEU A 217 0.81 12.15 -11.70
C LEU A 217 1.02 11.71 -13.15
N SER A 218 0.39 10.60 -13.57
CA SER A 218 0.43 10.08 -14.94
C SER A 218 1.86 9.96 -15.52
N THR A 219 2.85 9.65 -14.67
CA THR A 219 4.25 9.53 -15.07
C THR A 219 4.66 8.05 -15.18
N ARG A 220 5.56 7.74 -16.10
CA ARG A 220 6.19 6.42 -16.22
C ARG A 220 7.57 6.36 -15.55
N GLU A 221 8.08 7.48 -15.09
CA GLU A 221 9.38 7.53 -14.41
C GLU A 221 9.30 6.90 -13.02
N GLY A 222 10.39 6.27 -12.59
CA GLY A 222 10.51 5.71 -11.24
C GLY A 222 10.72 6.79 -10.17
N ILE A 223 10.41 6.44 -8.92
CA ILE A 223 10.46 7.36 -7.78
C ILE A 223 11.80 8.08 -7.61
N MET A 224 12.92 7.44 -7.95
CA MET A 224 14.25 8.06 -7.88
C MET A 224 14.41 9.27 -8.80
N LYS A 225 13.65 9.32 -9.90
CA LYS A 225 13.67 10.43 -10.86
C LYS A 225 12.58 11.46 -10.60
N THR A 226 11.46 11.05 -9.99
CA THR A 226 10.27 11.90 -9.77
C THR A 226 10.27 12.58 -8.42
N ARG A 227 10.87 11.96 -7.37
CA ARG A 227 10.86 12.52 -6.03
C ARG A 227 11.49 13.93 -5.97
N GLY A 228 10.92 14.76 -5.14
CA GLY A 228 11.42 16.12 -4.94
C GLY A 228 11.21 17.09 -6.10
N LYS A 229 10.60 16.64 -7.19
CA LYS A 229 10.15 17.51 -8.29
C LYS A 229 8.71 17.95 -8.06
N TRP A 230 8.41 19.17 -8.47
CA TRP A 230 7.07 19.69 -8.51
C TRP A 230 6.39 19.34 -9.82
N PHE A 231 5.12 18.97 -9.71
CA PHE A 231 4.20 18.71 -10.82
C PHE A 231 2.96 19.58 -10.63
N ASP A 232 2.32 19.91 -11.73
CA ASP A 232 1.00 20.49 -11.71
C ASP A 232 -0.03 19.34 -11.73
N TYR A 233 -1.00 19.39 -10.83
CA TYR A 233 -2.07 18.41 -10.73
C TYR A 233 -3.42 19.12 -10.90
N ASP A 234 -4.18 18.70 -11.92
CA ASP A 234 -5.54 19.20 -12.15
C ASP A 234 -6.51 18.42 -11.27
N THR A 235 -7.20 19.12 -10.37
CA THR A 235 -8.22 18.53 -9.49
C THR A 235 -9.59 18.43 -10.18
N GLY A 236 -9.74 19.02 -11.38
CA GLY A 236 -11.02 19.22 -12.05
C GLY A 236 -11.67 20.57 -11.74
N THR A 237 -11.27 21.23 -10.64
CA THR A 237 -11.74 22.58 -10.27
C THR A 237 -10.64 23.62 -10.30
N ARG A 238 -9.41 23.22 -9.99
CA ARG A 238 -8.20 24.06 -10.09
C ARG A 238 -6.94 23.21 -10.29
N THR A 239 -5.88 23.84 -10.71
CA THR A 239 -4.54 23.21 -10.71
C THR A 239 -3.85 23.48 -9.37
N ILE A 240 -3.34 22.42 -8.76
CA ILE A 240 -2.58 22.46 -7.50
C ILE A 240 -1.16 21.93 -7.69
N ARG A 241 -0.28 22.23 -6.75
CA ARG A 241 1.09 21.69 -6.77
C ARG A 241 1.11 20.27 -6.23
N ALA A 242 1.82 19.37 -6.91
CA ALA A 242 2.02 18.01 -6.45
C ALA A 242 3.52 17.66 -6.34
N MET A 243 3.88 16.83 -5.37
CA MET A 243 5.26 16.34 -5.20
C MET A 243 5.25 14.85 -4.87
N ALA A 244 6.15 14.11 -5.51
CA ALA A 244 6.43 12.72 -5.16
C ALA A 244 7.53 12.63 -4.11
N THR A 245 7.37 11.73 -3.13
CA THR A 245 8.43 11.35 -2.19
C THR A 245 8.43 9.85 -1.93
N PHE A 246 9.43 9.34 -1.20
CA PHE A 246 9.50 7.92 -0.89
C PHE A 246 8.36 7.49 0.04
N HIS A 247 7.86 6.27 -0.17
CA HIS A 247 6.92 5.66 0.76
C HIS A 247 7.63 5.36 2.11
N PRO A 248 7.00 5.64 3.26
CA PRO A 248 7.62 5.39 4.56
C PRO A 248 8.07 3.93 4.76
N ALA A 249 7.32 2.94 4.26
CA ALA A 249 7.73 1.54 4.31
C ALA A 249 9.04 1.26 3.54
N TYR A 250 9.32 1.99 2.45
CA TYR A 250 10.59 1.91 1.75
C TYR A 250 11.73 2.49 2.60
N LEU A 251 11.49 3.61 3.30
CA LEU A 251 12.48 4.24 4.18
C LEU A 251 12.80 3.42 5.42
N LEU A 252 11.89 2.55 5.86
CA LEU A 252 12.16 1.57 6.92
C LEU A 252 13.11 0.48 6.46
N ARG A 253 12.97 0.01 5.21
CA ARG A 253 13.87 -1.00 4.61
C ARG A 253 15.20 -0.41 4.15
N SER A 254 15.23 0.87 3.76
CA SER A 254 16.38 1.55 3.18
C SER A 254 16.58 2.92 3.84
N PRO A 255 17.09 2.96 5.09
CA PRO A 255 17.18 4.18 5.90
C PRO A 255 18.07 5.29 5.30
N SER A 256 19.03 4.93 4.45
CA SER A 256 19.92 5.89 3.77
C SER A 256 19.18 6.95 2.94
N TYR A 257 17.96 6.61 2.45
CA TYR A 257 17.13 7.53 1.68
C TYR A 257 16.34 8.54 2.52
N LYS A 258 16.34 8.42 3.85
CA LYS A 258 15.64 9.37 4.74
C LYS A 258 16.11 10.81 4.56
N ARG A 259 17.41 11.02 4.28
CA ARG A 259 17.95 12.35 3.99
C ARG A 259 17.28 12.98 2.76
N MET A 260 17.01 12.20 1.74
CA MET A 260 16.37 12.69 0.52
C MET A 260 14.89 13.02 0.76
N SER A 261 14.16 12.17 1.49
CA SER A 261 12.78 12.50 1.91
C SER A 261 12.72 13.75 2.79
N TRP A 262 13.71 13.97 3.64
CA TRP A 262 13.80 15.20 4.43
C TRP A 262 13.89 16.45 3.55
N GLN A 263 14.67 16.40 2.46
CA GLN A 263 14.74 17.49 1.49
C GLN A 263 13.38 17.76 0.83
N ASP A 264 12.64 16.69 0.47
CA ASP A 264 11.29 16.81 -0.10
C ASP A 264 10.31 17.46 0.89
N LEU A 265 10.30 16.99 2.13
CA LEU A 265 9.44 17.52 3.19
C LEU A 265 9.71 19.00 3.47
N ARG A 266 10.97 19.43 3.47
CA ARG A 266 11.32 20.85 3.60
C ARG A 266 10.79 21.69 2.44
N ALA A 267 10.82 21.16 1.22
CA ALA A 267 10.24 21.85 0.07
C ALA A 267 8.71 21.95 0.17
N ILE A 268 8.05 20.89 0.67
CA ILE A 268 6.61 20.89 0.96
C ILE A 268 6.28 21.94 2.03
N ALA A 269 7.01 21.96 3.16
CA ALA A 269 6.83 22.94 4.22
C ALA A 269 6.91 24.38 3.69
N LYS A 270 7.97 24.68 2.92
CA LYS A 270 8.15 26.00 2.29
C LYS A 270 7.00 26.37 1.34
N ALA A 271 6.42 25.40 0.63
CA ALA A 271 5.29 25.65 -0.24
C ALA A 271 4.01 26.00 0.56
N LEU A 272 3.83 25.40 1.74
CA LEU A 272 2.70 25.65 2.62
C LEU A 272 2.79 26.99 3.39
N GLU A 273 3.97 27.60 3.48
CA GLU A 273 4.15 28.96 4.03
C GLU A 273 3.53 30.04 3.15
N GLN A 274 3.38 29.73 1.85
CA GLN A 274 2.74 30.65 0.91
C GLN A 274 1.22 30.71 1.16
N PRO A 275 0.55 31.86 0.95
CA PRO A 275 -0.90 31.91 1.03
C PRO A 275 -1.52 30.93 0.01
N PRO A 276 -2.75 30.43 0.27
CA PRO A 276 -3.46 29.58 -0.67
C PRO A 276 -3.60 30.30 -2.02
N SER A 277 -3.35 29.56 -3.10
CA SER A 277 -3.48 30.04 -4.49
C SER A 277 -4.93 30.06 -4.94
#